data_27f0cf085078fe1fa58ac01715b198ee
#
_entry.id   27f0cf085078fe1fa58ac01715b198ee
#
_cell.length_a   1.000
_cell.length_b   1.000
_cell.length_c   1.000
_cell.angle_alpha   90.00
_cell.angle_beta   90.00
_cell.angle_gamma   90.00
#
_symmetry.space_group_name_H-M   'P 1'
#
loop_
_entity.id
_entity.type
_entity.pdbx_description
1 polymer ?
#
loop_
_entity_poly.entity_id
_entity_poly.type
_entity_poly.pdbx_seq_one_letter_code
_entity_poly.pdbx_strand_id
1 'polypeptide(L)'
;KEEVSQPEEKNGRTGITEMDFAVMEPLPNHKFKLYTGQRLWDMVDSIREFGILEPLIVWVHDGKNTILSGHNRQNAGSIAGLTKGPVIIKENLTYEDAVLIATETNLRQRSFDDLRPSEKAYCLKQHYDAIKSQGRRNDMIKEIEELVNPHEIGENGTCSEIQKKLNANEKVSEEYGLGKDKIAKYLRIASLISPLMELLDNRKIAFEVAYDISFIK
;
A
#
# COMPACT_ATOMS: atom_id res chain seq x y z
N LYS A 1 13.28 41.74 32.85
CA LYS A 1 13.76 40.41 32.44
C LYS A 1 12.60 39.72 31.78
N GLU A 2 12.57 39.76 30.46
CA GLU A 2 11.60 39.06 29.63
C GLU A 2 12.07 37.63 29.49
N GLU A 3 11.24 36.68 29.93
CA GLU A 3 11.40 35.26 29.62
C GLU A 3 11.00 35.03 28.17
N VAL A 4 12.01 34.72 27.36
CA VAL A 4 11.82 34.26 25.99
C VAL A 4 11.29 32.83 26.08
N SER A 5 10.01 32.66 25.81
CA SER A 5 9.41 31.33 25.61
C SER A 5 10.00 30.68 24.37
N GLN A 6 10.73 29.58 24.55
CA GLN A 6 11.18 28.72 23.46
C GLN A 6 9.98 28.10 22.75
N PRO A 7 10.00 27.95 21.42
CA PRO A 7 8.96 27.26 20.71
C PRO A 7 8.97 25.78 21.08
N GLU A 8 7.82 25.27 21.52
CA GLU A 8 7.61 23.85 21.75
C GLU A 8 7.92 23.07 20.46
N GLU A 9 8.98 22.30 20.49
CA GLU A 9 9.26 21.29 19.45
C GLU A 9 8.10 20.30 19.40
N LYS A 10 7.38 20.29 18.30
CA LYS A 10 6.44 19.23 17.93
C LYS A 10 7.20 17.93 17.66
N ASN A 11 7.77 17.33 18.69
CA ASN A 11 8.41 16.03 18.60
C ASN A 11 7.35 14.94 18.65
N GLY A 12 6.87 14.49 17.48
CA GLY A 12 6.26 13.18 17.38
C GLY A 12 7.23 12.15 17.94
N ARG A 13 6.79 11.28 18.84
CA ARG A 13 7.63 10.25 19.46
C ARG A 13 8.31 9.39 18.40
N THR A 14 9.60 9.62 18.16
CA THR A 14 10.41 8.91 17.16
C THR A 14 11.16 7.71 17.76
N GLY A 15 10.70 7.16 18.90
CA GLY A 15 11.31 6.02 19.56
C GLY A 15 10.55 4.71 19.33
N ILE A 16 11.28 3.59 19.41
CA ILE A 16 10.68 2.25 19.49
C ILE A 16 10.12 2.09 20.90
N THR A 17 8.86 1.68 21.02
CA THR A 17 8.21 1.34 22.30
C THR A 17 7.55 -0.02 22.20
N GLU A 18 7.08 -0.59 23.30
CA GLU A 18 6.30 -1.82 23.31
C GLU A 18 4.80 -1.51 23.34
N MET A 19 4.01 -2.28 22.60
CA MET A 19 2.55 -2.18 22.60
C MET A 19 1.93 -3.57 22.62
N ASP A 20 0.82 -3.71 23.36
CA ASP A 20 0.06 -4.95 23.44
C ASP A 20 -0.66 -5.22 22.10
N PHE A 21 -0.60 -6.46 21.60
CA PHE A 21 -1.26 -6.85 20.36
C PHE A 21 -2.77 -6.78 20.44
N ALA A 22 -3.34 -6.95 21.64
CA ALA A 22 -4.78 -6.92 21.84
C ALA A 22 -5.43 -5.54 21.60
N VAL A 23 -4.64 -4.46 21.70
CA VAL A 23 -5.13 -3.09 21.46
C VAL A 23 -4.88 -2.59 20.05
N MET A 24 -4.29 -3.42 19.18
CA MET A 24 -4.00 -3.07 17.80
C MET A 24 -5.11 -3.57 16.87
N GLU A 25 -5.47 -2.75 15.89
CA GLU A 25 -6.42 -3.12 14.84
C GLU A 25 -5.79 -2.98 13.44
N PRO A 26 -6.24 -3.77 12.45
CA PRO A 26 -5.76 -3.62 11.08
C PRO A 26 -6.30 -2.32 10.46
N LEU A 27 -5.54 -1.78 9.49
CA LEU A 27 -6.01 -0.65 8.70
C LEU A 27 -7.34 -1.02 7.99
N PRO A 28 -8.37 -0.17 8.03
CA PRO A 28 -9.63 -0.39 7.31
C PRO A 28 -9.37 -0.67 5.83
N ASN A 29 -10.11 -1.63 5.27
CA ASN A 29 -9.94 -2.08 3.87
C ASN A 29 -8.57 -2.70 3.52
N HIS A 30 -7.77 -3.08 4.53
CA HIS A 30 -6.52 -3.78 4.32
C HIS A 30 -6.76 -5.13 3.65
N LYS A 31 -6.26 -5.32 2.41
CA LYS A 31 -6.52 -6.51 1.59
C LYS A 31 -5.34 -7.50 1.54
N PHE A 32 -4.22 -7.19 2.20
CA PHE A 32 -3.08 -8.10 2.22
C PHE A 32 -3.38 -9.31 3.08
N LYS A 33 -3.28 -10.49 2.46
CA LYS A 33 -3.46 -11.75 3.18
C LYS A 33 -2.26 -12.02 4.08
N LEU A 34 -2.54 -12.53 5.27
CA LEU A 34 -1.53 -13.04 6.17
C LEU A 34 -0.79 -14.24 5.54
N TYR A 35 0.44 -14.45 5.95
CA TYR A 35 1.20 -15.62 5.56
C TYR A 35 0.52 -16.89 6.08
N THR A 36 0.64 -17.96 5.33
CA THR A 36 0.14 -19.30 5.66
C THR A 36 1.20 -20.34 5.29
N GLY A 37 1.02 -21.57 5.74
CA GLY A 37 1.93 -22.67 5.45
C GLY A 37 3.34 -22.43 5.96
N GLN A 38 4.36 -22.93 5.24
CA GLN A 38 5.75 -22.93 5.69
C GLN A 38 6.26 -21.52 5.99
N ARG A 39 5.95 -20.53 5.15
CA ARG A 39 6.38 -19.12 5.35
C ARG A 39 5.92 -18.52 6.68
N LEU A 40 4.72 -18.90 7.16
CA LEU A 40 4.24 -18.49 8.47
C LEU A 40 5.06 -19.14 9.57
N TRP A 41 5.28 -20.46 9.47
CA TRP A 41 6.02 -21.21 10.49
C TRP A 41 7.48 -20.80 10.57
N ASP A 42 8.15 -20.54 9.45
CA ASP A 42 9.52 -20.00 9.43
C ASP A 42 9.60 -18.66 10.19
N MET A 43 8.59 -17.81 10.02
CA MET A 43 8.51 -16.54 10.76
C MET A 43 8.23 -16.76 12.26
N VAL A 44 7.35 -17.69 12.61
CA VAL A 44 7.04 -18.05 14.00
C VAL A 44 8.30 -18.57 14.70
N ASP A 45 9.05 -19.45 14.05
CA ASP A 45 10.27 -20.03 14.63
C ASP A 45 11.38 -18.96 14.78
N SER A 46 11.54 -18.10 13.79
CA SER A 46 12.45 -16.95 13.90
C SER A 46 12.07 -16.01 15.06
N ILE A 47 10.78 -15.75 15.26
CA ILE A 47 10.31 -14.89 16.35
C ILE A 47 10.48 -15.57 17.71
N ARG A 48 10.34 -16.90 17.80
CA ARG A 48 10.62 -17.64 19.03
C ARG A 48 12.08 -17.55 19.44
N GLU A 49 12.98 -17.58 18.47
CA GLU A 49 14.43 -17.56 18.71
C GLU A 49 14.95 -16.14 18.98
N PHE A 50 14.53 -15.18 18.17
CA PHE A 50 15.13 -13.83 18.18
C PHE A 50 14.18 -12.71 18.61
N GLY A 51 12.91 -13.01 18.85
CA GLY A 51 11.88 -11.98 19.03
C GLY A 51 11.54 -11.26 17.72
N ILE A 52 10.76 -10.19 17.82
CA ILE A 52 10.43 -9.32 16.68
C ILE A 52 11.57 -8.32 16.50
N LEU A 53 12.45 -8.57 15.54
CA LEU A 53 13.64 -7.74 15.28
C LEU A 53 13.29 -6.39 14.64
N GLU A 54 12.34 -6.36 13.72
CA GLU A 54 11.87 -5.12 13.10
C GLU A 54 10.57 -4.67 13.75
N PRO A 55 10.47 -3.43 14.26
CA PRO A 55 9.26 -2.94 14.88
C PRO A 55 8.09 -2.86 13.90
N LEU A 56 6.87 -3.00 14.42
CA LEU A 56 5.65 -2.70 13.69
C LEU A 56 5.52 -1.17 13.55
N ILE A 57 4.79 -0.71 12.53
CA ILE A 57 4.42 0.70 12.41
C ILE A 57 2.94 0.80 12.76
N VAL A 58 2.63 1.61 13.77
CA VAL A 58 1.28 1.80 14.28
C VAL A 58 0.91 3.28 14.22
N TRP A 59 -0.24 3.56 13.65
CA TRP A 59 -0.84 4.89 13.63
C TRP A 59 -1.82 5.04 14.80
N VAL A 60 -1.54 6.00 15.66
CA VAL A 60 -2.41 6.34 16.81
C VAL A 60 -3.27 7.53 16.42
N HIS A 61 -4.60 7.31 16.36
CA HIS A 61 -5.58 8.33 16.00
C HIS A 61 -6.94 8.00 16.63
N ASP A 62 -7.66 8.99 17.04
CA ASP A 62 -9.04 8.87 17.59
C ASP A 62 -9.21 7.75 18.64
N GLY A 63 -8.19 7.54 19.49
CA GLY A 63 -8.17 6.48 20.49
C GLY A 63 -7.95 5.07 19.97
N LYS A 64 -7.56 4.91 18.70
CA LYS A 64 -7.29 3.64 18.01
C LYS A 64 -5.81 3.48 17.72
N ASN A 65 -5.35 2.22 17.69
CA ASN A 65 -3.99 1.85 17.34
C ASN A 65 -4.00 1.00 16.06
N THR A 66 -3.92 1.66 14.92
CA THR A 66 -4.05 1.01 13.61
C THR A 66 -2.69 0.57 13.07
N ILE A 67 -2.53 -0.71 12.77
CA ILE A 67 -1.30 -1.26 12.19
C ILE A 67 -1.19 -0.82 10.73
N LEU A 68 -0.12 -0.10 10.40
CA LEU A 68 0.23 0.25 9.01
C LEU A 68 1.19 -0.77 8.39
N SER A 69 2.09 -1.34 9.21
CA SER A 69 3.06 -2.34 8.76
C SER A 69 3.35 -3.36 9.85
N GLY A 70 3.55 -4.62 9.44
CA GLY A 70 3.94 -5.69 10.35
C GLY A 70 2.83 -6.65 10.74
N HIS A 71 1.67 -6.68 10.06
CA HIS A 71 0.57 -7.61 10.35
C HIS A 71 1.02 -9.08 10.44
N ASN A 72 1.94 -9.52 9.58
CA ASN A 72 2.48 -10.88 9.63
C ASN A 72 3.36 -11.10 10.86
N ARG A 73 4.13 -10.08 11.28
CA ARG A 73 4.96 -10.14 12.50
C ARG A 73 4.09 -10.19 13.75
N GLN A 74 3.02 -9.39 13.81
CA GLN A 74 2.04 -9.44 14.90
C GLN A 74 1.39 -10.82 14.98
N ASN A 75 0.89 -11.34 13.85
CA ASN A 75 0.23 -12.65 13.79
C ASN A 75 1.18 -13.78 14.19
N ALA A 76 2.39 -13.82 13.63
CA ALA A 76 3.40 -14.82 13.97
C ALA A 76 3.89 -14.68 15.43
N GLY A 77 4.01 -13.44 15.92
CA GLY A 77 4.34 -13.16 17.32
C GLY A 77 3.28 -13.70 18.28
N SER A 78 2.01 -13.50 17.98
CA SER A 78 0.90 -14.06 18.76
C SER A 78 0.94 -15.60 18.76
N ILE A 79 1.21 -16.26 17.63
CA ILE A 79 1.37 -17.71 17.53
C ILE A 79 2.62 -18.18 18.31
N ALA A 80 3.69 -17.38 18.33
CA ALA A 80 4.89 -17.66 19.09
C ALA A 80 4.70 -17.50 20.62
N GLY A 81 3.55 -16.97 21.06
CA GLY A 81 3.21 -16.77 22.47
C GLY A 81 3.50 -15.35 23.01
N LEU A 82 3.85 -14.41 22.15
CA LEU A 82 4.04 -13.01 22.56
C LEU A 82 2.67 -12.32 22.70
N THR A 83 2.52 -11.51 23.74
CA THR A 83 1.32 -10.65 23.93
C THR A 83 1.55 -9.22 23.48
N LYS A 84 2.82 -8.81 23.34
CA LYS A 84 3.24 -7.46 22.96
C LYS A 84 4.46 -7.51 22.04
N GLY A 85 4.72 -6.41 21.36
CA GLY A 85 5.89 -6.30 20.50
C GLY A 85 6.36 -4.86 20.31
N PRO A 86 7.55 -4.69 19.70
CA PRO A 86 8.14 -3.38 19.44
C PRO A 86 7.34 -2.66 18.35
N VAL A 87 7.02 -1.39 18.58
CA VAL A 87 6.29 -0.54 17.64
C VAL A 87 6.98 0.82 17.48
N ILE A 88 6.85 1.39 16.28
CA ILE A 88 7.07 2.80 15.99
C ILE A 88 5.70 3.45 15.88
N ILE A 89 5.41 4.39 16.76
CA ILE A 89 4.16 5.12 16.77
C ILE A 89 4.25 6.27 15.75
N LYS A 90 3.23 6.39 14.92
CA LYS A 90 2.97 7.53 14.05
C LYS A 90 1.71 8.24 14.53
N GLU A 91 1.82 9.53 14.71
CA GLU A 91 0.73 10.44 15.09
C GLU A 91 0.58 11.53 14.03
N ASN A 92 -0.51 12.26 14.05
CA ASN A 92 -0.74 13.41 13.16
C ASN A 92 -0.66 13.08 11.66
N LEU A 93 -1.05 11.87 11.28
CA LEU A 93 -1.21 11.47 9.87
C LEU A 93 -2.65 11.69 9.43
N THR A 94 -2.82 12.04 8.16
CA THR A 94 -4.12 11.88 7.50
C THR A 94 -4.36 10.40 7.16
N TYR A 95 -5.59 10.03 6.86
CA TYR A 95 -5.89 8.67 6.40
C TYR A 95 -5.11 8.31 5.13
N GLU A 96 -4.97 9.27 4.20
CA GLU A 96 -4.22 9.14 2.96
C GLU A 96 -2.73 8.87 3.23
N ASP A 97 -2.12 9.59 4.18
CA ASP A 97 -0.73 9.35 4.59
C ASP A 97 -0.56 7.96 5.21
N ALA A 98 -1.50 7.54 6.04
CA ALA A 98 -1.50 6.21 6.65
C ALA A 98 -1.59 5.10 5.59
N VAL A 99 -2.48 5.24 4.61
CA VAL A 99 -2.62 4.32 3.48
C VAL A 99 -1.33 4.30 2.64
N LEU A 100 -0.74 5.46 2.37
CA LEU A 100 0.52 5.56 1.61
C LEU A 100 1.65 4.81 2.33
N ILE A 101 1.84 5.04 3.64
CA ILE A 101 2.84 4.33 4.44
C ILE A 101 2.61 2.82 4.41
N ALA A 102 1.35 2.38 4.57
CA ALA A 102 1.01 0.96 4.55
C ALA A 102 1.30 0.32 3.19
N THR A 103 0.99 0.98 2.08
CA THR A 103 1.24 0.46 0.73
C THR A 103 2.73 0.46 0.37
N GLU A 104 3.47 1.54 0.62
CA GLU A 104 4.91 1.61 0.37
C GLU A 104 5.69 0.59 1.18
N THR A 105 5.33 0.41 2.47
CA THR A 105 6.03 -0.57 3.32
C THR A 105 5.81 -1.99 2.81
N ASN A 106 4.60 -2.32 2.37
CA ASN A 106 4.31 -3.63 1.79
C ASN A 106 5.03 -3.85 0.46
N LEU A 107 5.12 -2.83 -0.39
CA LEU A 107 5.86 -2.88 -1.66
C LEU A 107 7.37 -3.05 -1.46
N ARG A 108 7.94 -2.47 -0.39
CA ARG A 108 9.37 -2.61 -0.07
C ARG A 108 9.71 -3.93 0.62
N GLN A 109 8.83 -4.43 1.50
CA GLN A 109 9.07 -5.66 2.27
C GLN A 109 8.77 -6.94 1.49
N ARG A 110 7.89 -6.87 0.48
CA ARG A 110 7.61 -7.97 -0.44
C ARG A 110 8.07 -7.55 -1.81
N SER A 111 8.81 -8.44 -2.50
CA SER A 111 8.98 -8.24 -3.92
C SER A 111 7.60 -8.03 -4.56
N PHE A 112 7.45 -7.00 -5.39
CA PHE A 112 6.17 -6.76 -6.08
C PHE A 112 5.72 -8.04 -6.82
N ASP A 113 6.67 -8.86 -7.28
CA ASP A 113 6.39 -10.10 -7.98
C ASP A 113 5.73 -11.17 -7.08
N ASP A 114 6.00 -11.15 -5.78
CA ASP A 114 5.41 -12.09 -4.80
C ASP A 114 3.96 -11.76 -4.43
N LEU A 115 3.48 -10.55 -4.76
CA LEU A 115 2.11 -10.15 -4.49
C LEU A 115 1.16 -10.82 -5.48
N ARG A 116 -0.04 -11.19 -4.98
CA ARG A 116 -1.14 -11.65 -5.84
C ARG A 116 -1.64 -10.52 -6.72
N PRO A 117 -2.25 -10.82 -7.88
CA PRO A 117 -2.82 -9.79 -8.74
C PRO A 117 -3.77 -8.82 -8.02
N SER A 118 -4.62 -9.32 -7.12
CA SER A 118 -5.52 -8.49 -6.30
C SER A 118 -4.76 -7.55 -5.36
N GLU A 119 -3.69 -8.03 -4.71
CA GLU A 119 -2.84 -7.24 -3.81
C GLU A 119 -2.09 -6.16 -4.60
N LYS A 120 -1.55 -6.50 -5.79
CA LYS A 120 -0.93 -5.54 -6.72
C LYS A 120 -1.90 -4.44 -7.14
N ALA A 121 -3.10 -4.83 -7.58
CA ALA A 121 -4.13 -3.89 -8.00
C ALA A 121 -4.55 -2.97 -6.84
N TYR A 122 -4.72 -3.52 -5.63
CA TYR A 122 -5.05 -2.75 -4.44
C TYR A 122 -3.95 -1.74 -4.08
N CYS A 123 -2.69 -2.18 -3.99
CA CYS A 123 -1.56 -1.29 -3.68
C CYS A 123 -1.45 -0.13 -4.66
N LEU A 124 -1.46 -0.44 -5.95
CA LEU A 124 -1.35 0.56 -7.00
C LEU A 124 -2.52 1.55 -6.96
N LYS A 125 -3.75 1.06 -6.71
CA LYS A 125 -4.94 1.90 -6.60
C LYS A 125 -4.84 2.84 -5.40
N GLN A 126 -4.47 2.33 -4.22
CA GLN A 126 -4.34 3.15 -3.02
C GLN A 126 -3.24 4.21 -3.18
N HIS A 127 -2.10 3.82 -3.72
CA HIS A 127 -1.00 4.75 -3.96
C HIS A 127 -1.36 5.82 -4.99
N TYR A 128 -2.02 5.41 -6.08
CA TYR A 128 -2.53 6.32 -7.09
C TYR A 128 -3.52 7.35 -6.51
N ASP A 129 -4.50 6.89 -5.73
CA ASP A 129 -5.50 7.74 -5.09
C ASP A 129 -4.86 8.71 -4.06
N ALA A 130 -3.87 8.23 -3.28
CA ALA A 130 -3.15 9.07 -2.32
C ALA A 130 -2.33 10.17 -3.03
N ILE A 131 -1.64 9.85 -4.12
CA ILE A 131 -0.92 10.85 -4.93
C ILE A 131 -1.89 11.88 -5.52
N LYS A 132 -3.04 11.42 -6.01
CA LYS A 132 -4.08 12.28 -6.58
C LYS A 132 -4.64 13.26 -5.55
N SER A 133 -4.97 12.79 -4.35
CA SER A 133 -5.52 13.62 -3.28
C SER A 133 -4.54 14.71 -2.80
N GLN A 134 -3.23 14.42 -2.83
CA GLN A 134 -2.20 15.37 -2.45
C GLN A 134 -1.86 16.41 -3.53
N GLY A 135 -2.52 16.36 -4.70
CA GLY A 135 -2.29 17.27 -5.82
C GLY A 135 -0.88 17.17 -6.43
N ARG A 136 -0.15 16.11 -6.10
CA ARG A 136 1.19 15.85 -6.63
C ARG A 136 1.08 15.08 -7.96
N ARG A 137 1.90 15.50 -8.95
CA ARG A 137 2.03 14.79 -10.24
C ARG A 137 0.74 14.70 -11.06
N ASN A 138 0.01 15.82 -11.17
CA ASN A 138 -1.25 15.90 -11.92
C ASN A 138 -1.12 15.48 -13.40
N ASP A 139 0.03 15.73 -14.01
CA ASP A 139 0.35 15.35 -15.39
C ASP A 139 0.36 13.82 -15.60
N MET A 140 1.01 13.10 -14.67
CA MET A 140 1.09 11.66 -14.69
C MET A 140 -0.26 11.01 -14.37
N ILE A 141 -0.98 11.57 -13.39
CA ILE A 141 -2.32 11.10 -13.02
C ILE A 141 -3.24 11.16 -14.22
N LYS A 142 -3.24 12.27 -14.96
CA LYS A 142 -4.06 12.47 -16.17
C LYS A 142 -3.75 11.43 -17.25
N GLU A 143 -2.46 11.14 -17.49
CA GLU A 143 -2.07 10.12 -18.47
C GLU A 143 -2.53 8.71 -18.07
N ILE A 144 -2.41 8.36 -16.79
CA ILE A 144 -2.90 7.06 -16.31
C ILE A 144 -4.43 6.98 -16.40
N GLU A 145 -5.14 8.07 -16.09
CA GLU A 145 -6.62 8.13 -16.24
C GLU A 145 -7.04 7.91 -17.70
N GLU A 146 -6.32 8.48 -18.67
CA GLU A 146 -6.55 8.27 -20.09
C GLU A 146 -6.38 6.79 -20.50
N LEU A 147 -5.38 6.10 -19.93
CA LEU A 147 -5.15 4.66 -20.17
C LEU A 147 -6.18 3.76 -19.47
N VAL A 148 -6.69 4.18 -18.32
CA VAL A 148 -7.72 3.43 -17.55
C VAL A 148 -9.07 3.50 -18.25
N ASN A 149 -9.42 4.64 -18.84
CA ASN A 149 -10.72 4.90 -19.48
C ASN A 149 -10.56 5.30 -20.96
N PRO A 150 -10.06 4.43 -21.84
CA PRO A 150 -9.77 4.77 -23.23
C PRO A 150 -11.00 5.17 -24.06
N HIS A 151 -12.22 4.88 -23.60
CA HIS A 151 -13.47 5.20 -24.27
C HIS A 151 -14.09 6.54 -23.89
N GLU A 152 -13.53 7.26 -22.90
CA GLU A 152 -14.02 8.58 -22.47
C GLU A 152 -13.26 9.75 -23.11
N ILE A 153 -12.29 9.48 -23.99
CA ILE A 153 -11.47 10.52 -24.64
C ILE A 153 -12.25 11.10 -25.81
N GLY A 154 -12.77 12.31 -25.64
CA GLY A 154 -13.24 13.13 -26.75
C GLY A 154 -12.08 13.56 -27.66
N GLU A 155 -12.36 13.71 -28.95
CA GLU A 155 -11.50 13.87 -30.14
C GLU A 155 -10.48 15.05 -30.17
N ASN A 156 -9.86 15.48 -29.06
CA ASN A 156 -8.93 16.62 -29.06
C ASN A 156 -7.60 16.33 -28.34
N GLY A 157 -6.75 15.51 -28.95
CA GLY A 157 -5.36 15.32 -28.51
C GLY A 157 -4.40 15.08 -29.67
N THR A 158 -3.58 16.09 -30.03
CA THR A 158 -2.56 15.96 -31.09
C THR A 158 -1.34 15.15 -30.60
N CYS A 159 -0.92 14.17 -31.43
CA CYS A 159 0.20 13.23 -31.17
C CYS A 159 1.56 13.85 -30.78
N SER A 160 1.80 15.13 -31.01
CA SER A 160 3.10 15.78 -30.77
C SER A 160 3.36 16.19 -29.31
N GLU A 161 2.32 16.34 -28.48
CA GLU A 161 2.47 16.62 -27.04
C GLU A 161 2.72 15.35 -26.22
N ILE A 162 2.31 14.20 -26.71
CA ILE A 162 2.48 12.89 -26.06
C ILE A 162 3.97 12.52 -25.98
N GLN A 163 4.76 12.80 -27.02
CA GLN A 163 6.18 12.44 -27.07
C GLN A 163 7.08 13.25 -26.11
N LYS A 164 6.73 14.51 -25.78
CA LYS A 164 7.46 15.31 -24.81
C LYS A 164 7.18 14.95 -23.34
N LYS A 165 6.03 14.34 -23.06
CA LYS A 165 5.62 13.87 -21.72
C LYS A 165 6.22 12.52 -21.34
N LEU A 166 6.68 11.72 -22.30
CA LEU A 166 7.26 10.38 -22.08
C LEU A 166 8.48 10.39 -21.15
N ASN A 167 9.31 11.42 -21.18
CA ASN A 167 10.57 11.49 -20.40
C ASN A 167 10.38 11.79 -18.90
N ALA A 168 9.25 12.37 -18.47
CA ALA A 168 8.96 12.59 -17.05
C ALA A 168 8.40 11.33 -16.37
N ASN A 169 7.92 10.39 -17.15
CA ASN A 169 7.18 9.20 -16.73
C ASN A 169 8.06 7.97 -16.47
N GLU A 170 9.31 7.96 -16.97
CA GLU A 170 10.26 6.86 -16.74
C GLU A 170 10.53 6.66 -15.24
N LYS A 171 10.61 7.75 -14.46
CA LYS A 171 10.92 7.67 -13.02
C LYS A 171 9.88 6.93 -12.17
N VAL A 172 8.60 6.98 -12.55
CA VAL A 172 7.55 6.25 -11.81
C VAL A 172 7.48 4.81 -12.26
N SER A 173 7.69 4.57 -13.54
CA SER A 173 7.86 3.23 -14.09
C SER A 173 9.03 2.50 -13.40
N GLU A 174 10.12 3.22 -13.11
CA GLU A 174 11.26 2.70 -12.36
C GLU A 174 10.92 2.42 -10.89
N GLU A 175 10.13 3.28 -10.23
CA GLU A 175 9.75 3.11 -8.82
C GLU A 175 8.96 1.83 -8.56
N TYR A 176 8.11 1.40 -9.52
CA TYR A 176 7.33 0.15 -9.44
C TYR A 176 7.89 -1.00 -10.28
N GLY A 177 8.89 -0.76 -11.11
CA GLY A 177 9.38 -1.74 -12.09
C GLY A 177 8.31 -2.15 -13.12
N LEU A 178 7.27 -1.32 -13.33
CA LEU A 178 6.14 -1.58 -14.19
C LEU A 178 5.97 -0.47 -15.23
N GLY A 179 5.70 -0.86 -16.48
CA GLY A 179 5.27 0.10 -17.49
C GLY A 179 3.89 0.69 -17.18
N LYS A 180 3.61 1.91 -17.66
CA LYS A 180 2.35 2.65 -17.45
C LYS A 180 1.12 1.87 -17.86
N ASP A 181 1.17 1.18 -19.01
CA ASP A 181 0.08 0.34 -19.49
C ASP A 181 -0.28 -0.75 -18.48
N LYS A 182 0.74 -1.34 -17.85
CA LYS A 182 0.53 -2.39 -16.84
C LYS A 182 -0.05 -1.82 -15.55
N ILE A 183 0.36 -0.62 -15.15
CA ILE A 183 -0.24 0.11 -14.02
C ILE A 183 -1.71 0.41 -14.32
N ALA A 184 -2.02 0.96 -15.49
CA ALA A 184 -3.39 1.25 -15.90
C ALA A 184 -4.28 -0.01 -15.90
N LYS A 185 -3.77 -1.14 -16.41
CA LYS A 185 -4.47 -2.43 -16.35
C LYS A 185 -4.75 -2.88 -14.90
N TYR A 186 -3.79 -2.75 -13.99
CA TYR A 186 -4.02 -3.07 -12.57
C TYR A 186 -5.03 -2.14 -11.91
N LEU A 187 -4.98 -0.83 -12.20
CA LEU A 187 -5.96 0.13 -11.70
C LEU A 187 -7.37 -0.22 -12.17
N ARG A 188 -7.50 -0.65 -13.42
CA ARG A 188 -8.78 -1.09 -13.98
C ARG A 188 -9.27 -2.39 -13.33
N ILE A 189 -8.40 -3.38 -13.15
CA ILE A 189 -8.70 -4.64 -12.47
C ILE A 189 -9.12 -4.40 -11.01
N ALA A 190 -8.60 -3.35 -10.35
CA ALA A 190 -8.99 -3.02 -8.98
C ALA A 190 -10.50 -2.74 -8.81
N SER A 191 -11.23 -2.46 -9.89
CA SER A 191 -12.68 -2.28 -9.90
C SER A 191 -13.49 -3.59 -9.98
N LEU A 192 -12.84 -4.74 -10.17
CA LEU A 192 -13.52 -6.03 -10.22
C LEU A 192 -14.15 -6.41 -8.90
N ILE A 193 -15.28 -7.10 -8.97
CA ILE A 193 -15.93 -7.69 -7.80
C ILE A 193 -15.07 -8.80 -7.18
N SER A 194 -15.21 -9.00 -5.87
CA SER A 194 -14.37 -9.95 -5.11
C SER A 194 -14.32 -11.36 -5.69
N PRO A 195 -15.45 -11.98 -6.17
CA PRO A 195 -15.38 -13.32 -6.78
C PRO A 195 -14.50 -13.39 -8.02
N LEU A 196 -14.49 -12.37 -8.88
CA LEU A 196 -13.63 -12.32 -10.07
C LEU A 196 -12.16 -12.12 -9.70
N MET A 197 -11.88 -11.31 -8.66
CA MET A 197 -10.55 -11.17 -8.11
C MET A 197 -10.01 -12.48 -7.55
N GLU A 198 -10.83 -13.28 -6.87
CA GLU A 198 -10.44 -14.60 -6.37
C GLU A 198 -10.11 -15.58 -7.51
N LEU A 199 -10.88 -15.55 -8.60
CA LEU A 199 -10.59 -16.36 -9.78
C LEU A 199 -9.25 -15.98 -10.41
N LEU A 200 -8.94 -14.68 -10.47
CA LEU A 200 -7.67 -14.17 -10.97
C LEU A 200 -6.50 -14.58 -10.05
N ASP A 201 -6.64 -14.41 -8.73
CA ASP A 201 -5.63 -14.81 -7.74
C ASP A 201 -5.33 -16.31 -7.76
N ASN A 202 -6.36 -17.12 -8.01
CA ASN A 202 -6.25 -18.58 -8.12
C ASN A 202 -5.85 -19.04 -9.54
N ARG A 203 -5.49 -18.11 -10.45
CA ARG A 203 -5.11 -18.39 -11.84
C ARG A 203 -6.17 -19.14 -12.65
N LYS A 204 -7.44 -19.02 -12.27
CA LYS A 204 -8.57 -19.62 -13.01
C LYS A 204 -9.01 -18.78 -14.19
N ILE A 205 -8.70 -17.49 -14.19
CA ILE A 205 -8.83 -16.58 -15.34
C ILE A 205 -7.48 -15.91 -15.60
N ALA A 206 -7.18 -15.65 -16.88
CA ALA A 206 -5.97 -14.92 -17.26
C ALA A 206 -6.09 -13.43 -16.92
N PHE A 207 -4.95 -12.75 -16.74
CA PHE A 207 -4.89 -11.33 -16.42
C PHE A 207 -5.59 -10.45 -17.48
N GLU A 208 -5.36 -10.74 -18.77
CA GLU A 208 -5.99 -10.00 -19.88
C GLU A 208 -7.51 -10.20 -19.90
N VAL A 209 -7.98 -11.41 -19.64
CA VAL A 209 -9.43 -11.71 -19.52
C VAL A 209 -10.05 -10.93 -18.36
N ALA A 210 -9.38 -10.88 -17.21
CA ALA A 210 -9.83 -10.08 -16.07
C ALA A 210 -9.88 -8.59 -16.41
N TYR A 211 -8.91 -8.08 -17.16
CA TYR A 211 -8.89 -6.73 -17.67
C TYR A 211 -10.07 -6.45 -18.60
N ASP A 212 -10.33 -7.32 -19.57
CA ASP A 212 -11.47 -7.17 -20.50
C ASP A 212 -12.82 -7.20 -19.77
N ILE A 213 -13.00 -8.13 -18.82
CA ILE A 213 -14.21 -8.21 -17.99
C ILE A 213 -14.43 -6.93 -17.18
N SER A 214 -13.37 -6.23 -16.78
CA SER A 214 -13.47 -5.00 -15.97
C SER A 214 -14.21 -3.86 -16.68
N PHE A 215 -14.40 -3.92 -17.98
CA PHE A 215 -15.18 -2.94 -18.78
C PHE A 215 -16.67 -3.27 -18.85
N ILE A 216 -17.08 -4.47 -18.45
CA ILE A 216 -18.50 -4.87 -18.42
C ILE A 216 -19.14 -4.19 -17.19
N LYS A 217 -20.24 -3.47 -17.44
CA LYS A 217 -21.02 -2.77 -16.40
C LYS A 217 -22.11 -3.67 -15.83
#